data_ca704a9a1de99650e56f44c3f2319ff3
#
_entry.id   ca704a9a1de99650e56f44c3f2319ff3
#
_cell.length_a   1.000
_cell.length_b   1.000
_cell.length_c   1.000
_cell.angle_alpha   90.00
_cell.angle_beta   90.00
_cell.angle_gamma   90.00
#
_symmetry.space_group_name_H-M   'P 1'
#
loop_
_entity.id
_entity.type
_entity.pdbx_description
1 polymer ?
#
loop_
_entity_poly.entity_id
_entity_poly.type
_entity_poly.pdbx_seq_one_letter_code
_entity_poly.pdbx_strand_id
1 'polypeptide(L)'
;MRSWLRAGLVVPEIVAIVPAHNEQDCVAQTITSLLTQTVPPTTIVVVADNCTDRTVEIAREFPVVVMETVDNAHRKSGALNQAWALHGRDADVVFTMDADTVLRPDSIEQLVASMLSDRSSAAVCARYWAREANGLAQRLQRLEYARYDDNREIRGWRIQVASGAAAMYRGEVLRRLPRVRAGRGPWDETSLIEDYGLTLDLKSQGYRVRASNGAHVITDTPKTFGELWTQRQRWGRGGVDECRKRGWVWGTRRDIAAYVLFAFGMLMRLVFIAYVVLILALGLSMTLSLLGLVPLAIMWFDRVASAWRVPGRDWRDMAIVLPMLIEDFYGLFLEACTAVAVVRSLRGADQNW
;
A
#
# COMPACT_ATOMS: atom_id res chain seq x y z
N MET A 1 -29.73 -1.71 -3.28
CA MET A 1 -30.31 -0.50 -2.63
C MET A 1 -29.65 -0.32 -1.28
N ARG A 2 -28.99 0.79 -1.09
CA ARG A 2 -27.98 1.18 -0.10
C ARG A 2 -28.43 0.88 1.33
N SER A 3 -27.82 -0.11 2.01
CA SER A 3 -28.22 -0.54 3.36
C SER A 3 -28.14 0.58 4.42
N TRP A 4 -27.19 1.50 4.28
CA TRP A 4 -26.97 2.63 5.17
C TRP A 4 -27.93 3.81 4.88
N LEU A 5 -28.43 3.98 3.64
CA LEU A 5 -29.49 4.92 3.32
C LEU A 5 -30.85 4.50 3.96
N ARG A 6 -31.07 3.19 4.11
CA ARG A 6 -32.23 2.68 4.85
C ARG A 6 -32.16 2.97 6.35
N ALA A 7 -30.94 3.19 6.87
CA ALA A 7 -30.71 3.53 8.27
C ALA A 7 -30.79 5.03 8.57
N GLY A 8 -31.17 5.89 7.59
CA GLY A 8 -31.25 7.34 7.77
C GLY A 8 -29.88 8.01 7.96
N LEU A 9 -28.79 7.34 7.59
CA LEU A 9 -27.44 7.92 7.67
C LEU A 9 -27.23 8.92 6.55
N VAL A 10 -26.86 10.14 6.89
CA VAL A 10 -26.47 11.18 5.94
C VAL A 10 -25.17 10.76 5.25
N VAL A 11 -25.10 10.93 3.94
CA VAL A 11 -23.84 10.74 3.19
C VAL A 11 -22.86 11.79 3.68
N PRO A 12 -21.67 11.40 4.17
CA PRO A 12 -20.68 12.38 4.57
C PRO A 12 -20.19 13.20 3.37
N GLU A 13 -19.78 14.42 3.61
CA GLU A 13 -19.08 15.22 2.61
C GLU A 13 -17.70 14.59 2.34
N ILE A 14 -17.48 14.11 1.12
CA ILE A 14 -16.27 13.42 0.70
C ILE A 14 -15.47 14.32 -0.24
N VAL A 15 -14.26 14.71 0.17
CA VAL A 15 -13.29 15.37 -0.71
C VAL A 15 -12.27 14.34 -1.14
N ALA A 16 -12.22 14.07 -2.45
CA ALA A 16 -11.21 13.21 -3.06
C ALA A 16 -10.02 14.05 -3.54
N ILE A 17 -8.82 13.70 -3.11
CA ILE A 17 -7.57 14.37 -3.51
C ILE A 17 -6.73 13.38 -4.30
N VAL A 18 -6.39 13.72 -5.54
CA VAL A 18 -5.61 12.92 -6.48
C VAL A 18 -4.33 13.68 -6.83
N PRO A 19 -3.22 13.42 -6.14
CA PRO A 19 -1.93 13.99 -6.52
C PRO A 19 -1.43 13.35 -7.82
N ALA A 20 -1.02 14.18 -8.78
CA ALA A 20 -0.57 13.75 -10.09
C ALA A 20 0.75 14.44 -10.47
N HIS A 21 1.72 13.65 -10.95
CA HIS A 21 2.99 14.15 -11.48
C HIS A 21 3.32 13.42 -12.77
N ASN A 22 3.09 14.08 -13.93
CA ASN A 22 3.30 13.51 -15.26
C ASN A 22 2.50 12.20 -15.49
N GLU A 23 1.18 12.28 -15.34
CA GLU A 23 0.24 11.16 -15.42
C GLU A 23 -0.73 11.30 -16.63
N GLN A 24 -0.30 11.93 -17.71
CA GLN A 24 -1.14 12.17 -18.90
C GLN A 24 -1.80 10.90 -19.45
N ASP A 25 -1.17 9.73 -19.30
CA ASP A 25 -1.66 8.47 -19.84
C ASP A 25 -2.74 7.82 -18.95
N CYS A 26 -2.82 8.21 -17.67
CA CYS A 26 -3.66 7.56 -16.66
C CYS A 26 -4.75 8.47 -16.06
N VAL A 27 -4.48 9.77 -15.94
CA VAL A 27 -5.31 10.72 -15.17
C VAL A 27 -6.77 10.75 -15.63
N ALA A 28 -7.04 10.65 -16.93
CA ALA A 28 -8.42 10.64 -17.47
C ALA A 28 -9.21 9.43 -16.98
N GLN A 29 -8.59 8.25 -16.96
CA GLN A 29 -9.23 7.02 -16.50
C GLN A 29 -9.46 7.06 -14.97
N THR A 30 -8.52 7.60 -14.23
CA THR A 30 -8.61 7.81 -12.78
C THR A 30 -9.78 8.73 -12.42
N ILE A 31 -9.88 9.89 -13.06
CA ILE A 31 -10.98 10.86 -12.86
C ILE A 31 -12.32 10.22 -13.24
N THR A 32 -12.39 9.55 -14.38
CA THR A 32 -13.62 8.88 -14.83
C THR A 32 -14.08 7.85 -13.80
N SER A 33 -13.14 7.09 -13.21
CA SER A 33 -13.48 6.09 -12.19
C SER A 33 -14.06 6.70 -10.91
N LEU A 34 -13.68 7.92 -10.56
CA LEU A 34 -14.24 8.68 -9.43
C LEU A 34 -15.63 9.25 -9.74
N LEU A 35 -15.80 9.80 -10.93
CA LEU A 35 -17.08 10.40 -11.36
C LEU A 35 -18.18 9.34 -11.55
N THR A 36 -17.83 8.12 -11.90
CA THR A 36 -18.78 7.01 -12.16
C THR A 36 -19.06 6.12 -10.95
N GLN A 37 -18.64 6.52 -9.76
CA GLN A 37 -18.93 5.78 -8.52
C GLN A 37 -20.42 5.75 -8.20
N THR A 38 -20.91 4.67 -7.58
CA THR A 38 -22.28 4.59 -7.03
C THR A 38 -22.53 5.66 -5.97
N VAL A 39 -21.49 6.06 -5.25
CA VAL A 39 -21.45 7.18 -4.31
C VAL A 39 -20.24 8.04 -4.71
N PRO A 40 -20.42 9.01 -5.63
CA PRO A 40 -19.31 9.86 -6.05
C PRO A 40 -18.86 10.77 -4.91
N PRO A 41 -17.58 11.16 -4.84
CA PRO A 41 -17.12 12.22 -3.94
C PRO A 41 -17.90 13.54 -4.20
N THR A 42 -18.09 14.32 -3.15
CA THR A 42 -18.72 15.63 -3.23
C THR A 42 -17.84 16.60 -4.04
N THR A 43 -16.54 16.51 -3.83
CA THR A 43 -15.54 17.30 -4.55
C THR A 43 -14.37 16.38 -4.94
N ILE A 44 -13.92 16.50 -6.17
CA ILE A 44 -12.72 15.83 -6.67
C ILE A 44 -11.67 16.90 -6.97
N VAL A 45 -10.51 16.80 -6.36
CA VAL A 45 -9.38 17.72 -6.53
C VAL A 45 -8.22 16.97 -7.15
N VAL A 46 -7.87 17.27 -8.39
CA VAL A 46 -6.65 16.81 -9.03
C VAL A 46 -5.54 17.81 -8.73
N VAL A 47 -4.49 17.36 -8.07
CA VAL A 47 -3.37 18.23 -7.67
C VAL A 47 -2.18 17.94 -8.56
N ALA A 48 -1.97 18.78 -9.55
CA ALA A 48 -0.84 18.69 -10.47
C ALA A 48 0.42 19.19 -9.76
N ASP A 49 1.34 18.28 -9.50
CA ASP A 49 2.58 18.58 -8.80
C ASP A 49 3.76 18.64 -9.79
N ASN A 50 4.18 19.87 -10.11
CA ASN A 50 5.30 20.12 -11.02
C ASN A 50 5.19 19.32 -12.35
N CYS A 51 3.99 19.23 -12.94
CA CYS A 51 3.76 18.53 -14.20
C CYS A 51 4.41 19.27 -15.38
N THR A 52 5.02 18.50 -16.28
CA THR A 52 5.65 19.00 -17.51
C THR A 52 5.01 18.42 -18.77
N ASP A 53 4.06 17.51 -18.61
CA ASP A 53 3.28 16.84 -19.65
C ASP A 53 1.86 17.42 -19.76
N ARG A 54 0.96 16.73 -20.43
CA ARG A 54 -0.42 17.16 -20.66
C ARG A 54 -1.39 16.82 -19.51
N THR A 55 -0.89 16.40 -18.33
CA THR A 55 -1.72 15.99 -17.19
C THR A 55 -2.74 17.08 -16.81
N VAL A 56 -2.30 18.34 -16.70
CA VAL A 56 -3.15 19.48 -16.33
C VAL A 56 -4.22 19.76 -17.39
N GLU A 57 -3.82 19.74 -18.66
CA GLU A 57 -4.72 19.97 -19.79
C GLU A 57 -5.84 18.92 -19.81
N ILE A 58 -5.47 17.64 -19.70
CA ILE A 58 -6.43 16.53 -19.69
C ILE A 58 -7.36 16.59 -18.48
N ALA A 59 -6.83 16.88 -17.29
CA ALA A 59 -7.67 16.97 -16.09
C ALA A 59 -8.72 18.09 -16.18
N ARG A 60 -8.40 19.21 -16.84
CA ARG A 60 -9.33 20.33 -17.05
C ARG A 60 -10.50 20.03 -17.99
N GLU A 61 -10.46 18.93 -18.73
CA GLU A 61 -11.59 18.49 -19.56
C GLU A 61 -12.73 17.87 -18.72
N PHE A 62 -12.50 17.60 -17.43
CA PHE A 62 -13.46 16.96 -16.54
C PHE A 62 -14.07 17.97 -15.55
N PRO A 63 -15.28 17.71 -15.01
CA PRO A 63 -15.93 18.54 -14.00
C PRO A 63 -15.30 18.32 -12.61
N VAL A 64 -14.02 18.62 -12.46
CA VAL A 64 -13.22 18.46 -11.23
C VAL A 64 -12.45 19.75 -10.95
N VAL A 65 -12.03 19.93 -9.71
CA VAL A 65 -11.11 21.01 -9.34
C VAL A 65 -9.70 20.58 -9.76
N VAL A 66 -9.04 21.39 -10.58
CA VAL A 66 -7.64 21.19 -10.94
C VAL A 66 -6.82 22.30 -10.29
N MET A 67 -5.93 21.94 -9.39
CA MET A 67 -4.98 22.86 -8.78
C MET A 67 -3.56 22.46 -9.12
N GLU A 68 -2.70 23.44 -9.32
CA GLU A 68 -1.27 23.25 -9.46
C GLU A 68 -0.60 23.59 -8.13
N THR A 69 0.42 22.82 -7.75
CA THR A 69 1.18 23.09 -6.53
C THR A 69 1.99 24.39 -6.67
N VAL A 70 2.18 25.09 -5.55
CA VAL A 70 3.04 26.29 -5.49
C VAL A 70 4.27 25.97 -4.67
N ASP A 71 5.45 26.17 -5.26
CA ASP A 71 6.76 26.01 -4.60
C ASP A 71 6.88 24.66 -3.85
N ASN A 72 6.35 23.58 -4.41
CA ASN A 72 6.37 22.28 -3.77
C ASN A 72 7.69 21.54 -4.01
N ALA A 73 8.54 21.49 -2.99
CA ALA A 73 9.75 20.66 -2.95
C ALA A 73 9.51 19.28 -2.30
N HIS A 74 8.30 19.04 -1.75
CA HIS A 74 7.98 17.87 -0.93
C HIS A 74 7.16 16.80 -1.68
N ARG A 75 7.13 16.88 -3.02
CA ARG A 75 6.49 15.89 -3.89
C ARG A 75 5.04 15.61 -3.45
N LYS A 76 4.61 14.35 -3.50
CA LYS A 76 3.25 13.91 -3.18
C LYS A 76 2.75 14.39 -1.81
N SER A 77 3.57 14.36 -0.75
CA SER A 77 3.15 14.82 0.58
C SER A 77 2.85 16.31 0.62
N GLY A 78 3.66 17.13 -0.05
CA GLY A 78 3.40 18.57 -0.16
C GLY A 78 2.16 18.86 -1.01
N ALA A 79 1.98 18.16 -2.13
CA ALA A 79 0.79 18.27 -2.96
C ALA A 79 -0.50 17.91 -2.18
N LEU A 80 -0.49 16.81 -1.45
CA LEU A 80 -1.60 16.40 -0.58
C LEU A 80 -1.89 17.45 0.51
N ASN A 81 -0.86 18.01 1.14
CA ASN A 81 -1.02 19.01 2.19
C ASN A 81 -1.58 20.33 1.65
N GLN A 82 -1.11 20.79 0.48
CA GLN A 82 -1.66 22.01 -0.15
C GLN A 82 -3.13 21.84 -0.52
N ALA A 83 -3.51 20.71 -1.14
CA ALA A 83 -4.88 20.42 -1.50
C ALA A 83 -5.78 20.25 -0.25
N TRP A 84 -5.29 19.56 0.77
CA TRP A 84 -6.01 19.39 2.01
C TRP A 84 -6.28 20.73 2.71
N ALA A 85 -5.30 21.63 2.73
CA ALA A 85 -5.45 22.95 3.36
C ALA A 85 -6.53 23.80 2.69
N LEU A 86 -6.66 23.70 1.36
CA LEU A 86 -7.60 24.52 0.56
C LEU A 86 -8.99 23.87 0.43
N HIS A 87 -9.07 22.54 0.34
CA HIS A 87 -10.31 21.86 -0.04
C HIS A 87 -10.74 20.75 0.93
N GLY A 88 -9.80 20.11 1.66
CA GLY A 88 -10.09 18.93 2.47
C GLY A 88 -10.19 19.19 3.97
N ARG A 89 -9.86 20.41 4.43
CA ARG A 89 -9.73 20.68 5.87
C ARG A 89 -11.05 20.53 6.61
N ASP A 90 -12.13 20.99 6.03
CA ASP A 90 -13.46 21.00 6.67
C ASP A 90 -14.31 19.80 6.29
N ALA A 91 -13.86 18.96 5.35
CA ALA A 91 -14.57 17.77 4.91
C ALA A 91 -14.81 16.78 6.07
N ASP A 92 -15.95 16.07 6.02
CA ASP A 92 -16.23 14.95 6.93
C ASP A 92 -15.23 13.82 6.69
N VAL A 93 -14.94 13.57 5.41
CA VAL A 93 -14.09 12.49 4.94
C VAL A 93 -13.15 13.00 3.85
N VAL A 94 -11.87 12.71 4.01
CA VAL A 94 -10.85 12.93 2.98
C VAL A 94 -10.49 11.58 2.36
N PHE A 95 -10.62 11.48 1.05
CA PHE A 95 -10.23 10.33 0.27
C PHE A 95 -9.00 10.68 -0.56
N THR A 96 -7.93 9.87 -0.49
CA THR A 96 -6.73 10.05 -1.32
C THR A 96 -6.55 8.86 -2.22
N MET A 97 -6.09 9.08 -3.45
CA MET A 97 -5.87 8.05 -4.44
C MET A 97 -4.74 8.44 -5.39
N ASP A 98 -3.90 7.48 -5.78
CA ASP A 98 -2.87 7.69 -6.79
C ASP A 98 -3.49 7.94 -8.18
N ALA A 99 -2.82 8.75 -9.00
CA ALA A 99 -3.34 9.16 -10.32
C ALA A 99 -3.25 8.05 -11.39
N ASP A 100 -2.56 6.93 -11.09
CA ASP A 100 -2.47 5.72 -11.90
C ASP A 100 -3.48 4.63 -11.49
N THR A 101 -4.34 4.92 -10.55
CA THR A 101 -5.27 3.97 -9.93
C THR A 101 -6.69 4.14 -10.45
N VAL A 102 -7.42 3.03 -10.60
CA VAL A 102 -8.81 2.99 -11.06
C VAL A 102 -9.67 2.28 -10.04
N LEU A 103 -10.75 2.92 -9.63
CA LEU A 103 -11.74 2.39 -8.71
C LEU A 103 -12.74 1.45 -9.41
N ARG A 104 -13.17 0.40 -8.74
CA ARG A 104 -14.41 -0.29 -9.13
C ARG A 104 -15.62 0.59 -8.83
N PRO A 105 -16.75 0.42 -9.55
CA PRO A 105 -17.90 1.34 -9.45
C PRO A 105 -18.49 1.51 -8.06
N ASP A 106 -18.34 0.55 -7.15
CA ASP A 106 -18.88 0.56 -5.80
C ASP A 106 -17.83 0.81 -4.69
N SER A 107 -16.57 1.12 -5.07
CA SER A 107 -15.46 1.18 -4.10
C SER A 107 -15.64 2.27 -3.04
N ILE A 108 -16.06 3.47 -3.42
CA ILE A 108 -16.31 4.57 -2.45
C ILE A 108 -17.45 4.17 -1.49
N GLU A 109 -18.54 3.59 -2.00
CA GLU A 109 -19.65 3.11 -1.17
C GLU A 109 -19.17 2.09 -0.13
N GLN A 110 -18.34 1.12 -0.54
CA GLN A 110 -17.79 0.10 0.33
C GLN A 110 -16.81 0.67 1.38
N LEU A 111 -16.02 1.69 1.01
CA LEU A 111 -15.13 2.40 1.95
C LEU A 111 -15.95 3.16 2.99
N VAL A 112 -16.98 3.90 2.58
CA VAL A 112 -17.89 4.61 3.49
C VAL A 112 -18.57 3.63 4.44
N ALA A 113 -19.14 2.55 3.92
CA ALA A 113 -19.80 1.52 4.74
C ALA A 113 -18.82 0.92 5.78
N SER A 114 -17.59 0.62 5.35
CA SER A 114 -16.54 0.09 6.24
C SER A 114 -16.13 1.11 7.31
N MET A 115 -16.05 2.39 6.98
CA MET A 115 -15.72 3.45 7.92
C MET A 115 -16.85 3.70 8.93
N LEU A 116 -18.10 3.67 8.50
CA LEU A 116 -19.26 3.86 9.36
C LEU A 116 -19.50 2.68 10.31
N SER A 117 -19.11 1.47 9.91
CA SER A 117 -19.27 0.25 10.72
C SER A 117 -18.41 0.21 11.98
N ASP A 118 -17.30 0.97 12.02
CA ASP A 118 -16.41 1.03 13.19
C ASP A 118 -15.95 2.47 13.46
N ARG A 119 -16.54 3.10 14.45
CA ARG A 119 -16.20 4.48 14.88
C ARG A 119 -14.74 4.64 15.34
N SER A 120 -14.10 3.55 15.77
CA SER A 120 -12.70 3.58 16.18
C SER A 120 -11.72 3.57 15.00
N SER A 121 -12.20 3.32 13.76
CA SER A 121 -11.40 3.37 12.54
C SER A 121 -11.25 4.82 12.08
N ALA A 122 -10.00 5.31 12.11
CA ALA A 122 -9.65 6.63 11.56
C ALA A 122 -9.39 6.60 10.06
N ALA A 123 -8.96 5.45 9.55
CA ALA A 123 -8.70 5.26 8.13
C ALA A 123 -9.15 3.89 7.65
N VAL A 124 -9.66 3.85 6.43
CA VAL A 124 -10.03 2.64 5.70
C VAL A 124 -9.43 2.72 4.30
N CYS A 125 -8.70 1.69 3.86
CA CYS A 125 -8.18 1.63 2.50
C CYS A 125 -8.86 0.55 1.67
N ALA A 126 -8.81 0.72 0.34
CA ALA A 126 -9.22 -0.31 -0.60
C ALA A 126 -8.21 -1.45 -0.69
N ARG A 127 -8.65 -2.57 -1.25
CA ARG A 127 -7.80 -3.66 -1.71
C ARG A 127 -7.29 -3.30 -3.10
N TYR A 128 -6.02 -3.53 -3.36
CA TYR A 128 -5.43 -3.20 -4.66
C TYR A 128 -5.04 -4.45 -5.43
N TRP A 129 -5.33 -4.43 -6.73
CA TRP A 129 -4.95 -5.46 -7.69
C TRP A 129 -4.08 -4.86 -8.79
N ALA A 130 -3.17 -5.66 -9.32
CA ALA A 130 -2.37 -5.27 -10.47
C ALA A 130 -3.26 -5.13 -11.72
N ARG A 131 -3.09 -4.03 -12.48
CA ARG A 131 -3.82 -3.77 -13.73
C ARG A 131 -3.49 -4.82 -14.78
N GLU A 132 -2.22 -5.03 -15.02
CA GLU A 132 -1.72 -5.96 -16.02
C GLU A 132 -0.75 -6.97 -15.41
N ALA A 133 -0.63 -8.10 -16.05
CA ALA A 133 0.30 -9.16 -15.69
C ALA A 133 0.95 -9.76 -16.94
N ASN A 134 1.50 -8.90 -17.80
CA ASN A 134 2.11 -9.30 -19.08
C ASN A 134 3.50 -9.92 -18.87
N GLY A 135 4.30 -9.37 -17.97
CA GLY A 135 5.65 -9.84 -17.64
C GLY A 135 5.73 -10.65 -16.35
N LEU A 136 6.84 -11.36 -16.15
CA LEU A 136 7.07 -12.17 -14.95
C LEU A 136 7.03 -11.34 -13.67
N ALA A 137 7.66 -10.15 -13.67
CA ALA A 137 7.65 -9.27 -12.50
C ALA A 137 6.23 -8.85 -12.11
N GLN A 138 5.39 -8.50 -13.08
CA GLN A 138 4.00 -8.11 -12.84
C GLN A 138 3.15 -9.29 -12.34
N ARG A 139 3.33 -10.51 -12.90
CA ARG A 139 2.64 -11.72 -12.44
C ARG A 139 2.99 -12.06 -11.00
N LEU A 140 4.26 -11.99 -10.64
CA LEU A 140 4.70 -12.24 -9.27
C LEU A 140 4.09 -11.24 -8.28
N GLN A 141 4.03 -9.95 -8.64
CA GLN A 141 3.35 -8.93 -7.82
C GLN A 141 1.84 -9.17 -7.71
N ARG A 142 1.18 -9.61 -8.79
CA ARG A 142 -0.24 -9.99 -8.77
C ARG A 142 -0.51 -11.13 -7.79
N LEU A 143 0.34 -12.14 -7.77
CA LEU A 143 0.27 -13.26 -6.82
C LEU A 143 0.58 -12.80 -5.37
N GLU A 144 1.54 -11.90 -5.20
CA GLU A 144 1.87 -11.28 -3.92
C GLU A 144 0.68 -10.48 -3.36
N TYR A 145 -0.01 -9.70 -4.18
CA TYR A 145 -1.17 -8.90 -3.76
C TYR A 145 -2.35 -9.78 -3.32
N ALA A 146 -2.56 -10.91 -3.97
CA ALA A 146 -3.57 -11.89 -3.54
C ALA A 146 -3.26 -12.43 -2.13
N ARG A 147 -1.99 -12.77 -1.85
CA ARG A 147 -1.56 -13.19 -0.51
C ARG A 147 -1.68 -12.09 0.55
N TYR A 148 -1.49 -10.82 0.16
CA TYR A 148 -1.78 -9.72 1.08
C TYR A 148 -3.24 -9.67 1.50
N ASP A 149 -4.16 -9.95 0.58
CA ASP A 149 -5.59 -9.98 0.86
C ASP A 149 -5.96 -11.13 1.79
N ASP A 150 -5.43 -12.34 1.57
CA ASP A 150 -5.62 -13.48 2.47
C ASP A 150 -5.12 -13.17 3.89
N ASN A 151 -3.95 -12.56 4.01
CA ASN A 151 -3.40 -12.14 5.28
C ASN A 151 -4.24 -11.05 5.98
N ARG A 152 -4.86 -10.13 5.22
CA ARG A 152 -5.76 -9.10 5.74
C ARG A 152 -7.02 -9.73 6.33
N GLU A 153 -7.60 -10.72 5.65
CA GLU A 153 -8.76 -11.46 6.10
C GLU A 153 -8.49 -12.18 7.44
N ILE A 154 -7.40 -12.96 7.52
CA ILE A 154 -6.96 -13.64 8.74
C ILE A 154 -6.76 -12.66 9.91
N ARG A 155 -6.30 -11.44 9.65
CA ARG A 155 -6.11 -10.39 10.66
C ARG A 155 -7.36 -9.56 10.96
N GLY A 156 -8.53 -9.98 10.48
CA GLY A 156 -9.79 -9.24 10.65
C GLY A 156 -9.73 -7.85 10.02
N TRP A 157 -9.15 -7.76 8.83
CA TRP A 157 -8.99 -6.55 8.01
C TRP A 157 -8.12 -5.45 8.65
N ARG A 158 -7.40 -5.75 9.71
CA ARG A 158 -6.38 -4.83 10.28
C ARG A 158 -5.16 -4.80 9.38
N ILE A 159 -4.71 -3.61 9.03
CA ILE A 159 -3.61 -3.40 8.10
C ILE A 159 -2.43 -2.67 8.73
N GLN A 160 -1.29 -2.86 8.11
CA GLN A 160 -0.05 -2.20 8.47
C GLN A 160 -0.03 -0.76 7.96
N VAL A 161 -0.47 -0.56 6.71
CA VAL A 161 -0.45 0.72 5.99
C VAL A 161 -1.80 0.96 5.33
N ALA A 162 -2.39 2.15 5.49
CA ALA A 162 -3.45 2.64 4.65
C ALA A 162 -2.81 3.11 3.33
N SER A 163 -2.77 2.21 2.34
CA SER A 163 -2.04 2.42 1.09
C SER A 163 -2.49 3.68 0.36
N GLY A 164 -1.53 4.45 -0.14
CA GLY A 164 -1.75 5.63 -0.97
C GLY A 164 -2.52 5.37 -2.26
N ALA A 165 -2.58 4.10 -2.72
CA ALA A 165 -3.37 3.73 -3.91
C ALA A 165 -4.86 4.10 -3.77
N ALA A 166 -5.46 3.92 -2.59
CA ALA A 166 -6.80 4.44 -2.28
C ALA A 166 -7.09 4.33 -0.78
N ALA A 167 -7.10 5.43 -0.07
CA ALA A 167 -7.35 5.48 1.37
C ALA A 167 -8.33 6.60 1.74
N MET A 168 -9.25 6.29 2.65
CA MET A 168 -10.27 7.19 3.17
C MET A 168 -9.99 7.48 4.64
N TYR A 169 -10.00 8.74 5.02
CA TYR A 169 -9.67 9.22 6.35
C TYR A 169 -10.82 10.04 6.94
N ARG A 170 -11.06 9.90 8.26
CA ARG A 170 -12.00 10.80 8.96
C ARG A 170 -11.41 12.19 9.06
N GLY A 171 -12.09 13.20 8.53
CA GLY A 171 -11.63 14.58 8.55
C GLY A 171 -11.40 15.10 9.97
N GLU A 172 -12.31 14.81 10.90
CA GLU A 172 -12.17 15.19 12.32
C GLU A 172 -10.88 14.62 12.96
N VAL A 173 -10.45 13.40 12.58
CA VAL A 173 -9.25 12.78 13.11
C VAL A 173 -8.01 13.43 12.51
N LEU A 174 -8.00 13.71 11.20
CA LEU A 174 -6.90 14.43 10.56
C LEU A 174 -6.68 15.80 11.22
N ARG A 175 -7.75 16.56 11.48
CA ARG A 175 -7.67 17.87 12.16
C ARG A 175 -7.10 17.78 13.58
N ARG A 176 -7.25 16.64 14.25
CA ARG A 176 -6.75 16.42 15.63
C ARG A 176 -5.29 15.98 15.69
N LEU A 177 -4.67 15.63 14.58
CA LEU A 177 -3.27 15.20 14.59
C LEU A 177 -2.35 16.28 15.17
N PRO A 178 -1.34 15.91 15.99
CA PRO A 178 -0.45 16.89 16.62
C PRO A 178 0.25 17.82 15.62
N ARG A 179 0.68 17.29 14.46
CA ARG A 179 1.31 18.08 13.40
C ARG A 179 0.37 19.12 12.79
N VAL A 180 -0.92 18.78 12.61
CA VAL A 180 -1.92 19.71 12.08
C VAL A 180 -2.22 20.81 13.08
N ARG A 181 -2.30 20.49 14.36
CA ARG A 181 -2.42 21.48 15.44
C ARG A 181 -1.20 22.41 15.53
N ALA A 182 -0.03 21.93 15.13
CA ALA A 182 1.19 22.74 15.02
C ALA A 182 1.32 23.52 13.69
N GLY A 183 0.23 23.63 12.92
CA GLY A 183 0.18 24.41 11.66
C GLY A 183 0.76 23.72 10.45
N ARG A 184 1.03 22.38 10.53
CA ARG A 184 1.51 21.56 9.41
C ARG A 184 0.36 20.72 8.84
N GLY A 185 0.52 20.19 7.63
CA GLY A 185 -0.47 19.28 7.04
C GLY A 185 -0.47 17.88 7.68
N PRO A 186 -1.47 17.04 7.34
CA PRO A 186 -1.54 15.67 7.84
C PRO A 186 -0.40 14.78 7.40
N TRP A 187 0.12 14.97 6.17
CA TRP A 187 1.20 14.16 5.61
C TRP A 187 2.58 14.74 5.97
N ASP A 188 3.47 13.87 6.40
CA ASP A 188 4.83 14.28 6.75
C ASP A 188 5.68 14.52 5.49
N GLU A 189 6.03 15.77 5.24
CA GLU A 189 6.80 16.19 4.08
C GLU A 189 8.25 15.69 4.09
N THR A 190 8.71 15.17 5.21
CA THR A 190 10.04 14.55 5.35
C THR A 190 10.01 13.03 5.19
N SER A 191 8.82 12.45 4.95
CA SER A 191 8.64 11.01 4.79
C SER A 191 8.83 10.59 3.33
N LEU A 192 9.51 9.47 3.10
CA LEU A 192 9.61 8.82 1.79
C LEU A 192 8.32 8.07 1.40
N ILE A 193 7.49 7.75 2.41
CA ILE A 193 6.23 6.99 2.29
C ILE A 193 5.19 7.63 3.22
N GLU A 194 4.58 8.67 2.71
CA GLU A 194 3.67 9.57 3.42
C GLU A 194 2.45 8.85 4.01
N ASP A 195 1.97 7.83 3.32
CA ASP A 195 0.82 7.00 3.71
C ASP A 195 1.14 6.14 4.94
N TYR A 196 2.33 5.56 5.00
CA TYR A 196 2.78 4.82 6.17
C TYR A 196 3.02 5.75 7.36
N GLY A 197 3.68 6.90 7.12
CA GLY A 197 3.89 7.92 8.15
C GLY A 197 2.59 8.35 8.81
N LEU A 198 1.58 8.71 8.01
CA LEU A 198 0.24 9.05 8.50
C LEU A 198 -0.42 7.87 9.23
N THR A 199 -0.30 6.65 8.69
CA THR A 199 -0.83 5.46 9.34
C THR A 199 -0.26 5.25 10.74
N LEU A 200 1.05 5.46 10.92
CA LEU A 200 1.71 5.35 12.23
C LEU A 200 1.25 6.46 13.18
N ASP A 201 1.05 7.68 12.69
CA ASP A 201 0.53 8.78 13.50
C ASP A 201 -0.89 8.48 14.00
N LEU A 202 -1.78 7.96 13.15
CA LEU A 202 -3.12 7.53 13.54
C LEU A 202 -3.10 6.41 14.59
N LYS A 203 -2.27 5.39 14.38
CA LYS A 203 -2.11 4.28 15.33
C LYS A 203 -1.55 4.74 16.68
N SER A 204 -0.62 5.69 16.66
CA SER A 204 -0.02 6.26 17.88
C SER A 204 -1.02 7.06 18.72
N GLN A 205 -2.07 7.58 18.09
CA GLN A 205 -3.21 8.21 18.77
C GLN A 205 -4.29 7.21 19.22
N GLY A 206 -4.04 5.89 19.07
CA GLY A 206 -4.96 4.84 19.48
C GLY A 206 -6.05 4.49 18.47
N TYR A 207 -6.05 5.09 17.29
CA TYR A 207 -7.03 4.78 16.25
C TYR A 207 -6.72 3.46 15.54
N ARG A 208 -7.75 2.86 14.98
CA ARG A 208 -7.63 1.69 14.11
C ARG A 208 -7.50 2.13 12.66
N VAL A 209 -6.74 1.35 11.90
CA VAL A 209 -6.62 1.45 10.45
C VAL A 209 -6.96 0.10 9.85
N ARG A 210 -7.86 0.06 8.87
CA ARG A 210 -8.41 -1.18 8.32
C ARG A 210 -8.44 -1.16 6.79
N ALA A 211 -8.46 -2.34 6.16
CA ALA A 211 -8.90 -2.47 4.78
C ALA A 211 -10.41 -2.72 4.73
N SER A 212 -11.04 -2.22 3.67
CA SER A 212 -12.42 -2.61 3.34
C SER A 212 -12.42 -3.98 2.67
N ASN A 213 -13.35 -4.85 3.06
CA ASN A 213 -13.53 -6.15 2.39
C ASN A 213 -14.06 -5.98 0.96
N GLY A 214 -14.95 -5.01 0.74
CA GLY A 214 -15.66 -4.83 -0.53
C GLY A 214 -15.01 -3.84 -1.50
N ALA A 215 -14.20 -2.89 -1.03
CA ALA A 215 -13.61 -1.88 -1.89
C ALA A 215 -12.36 -2.40 -2.61
N HIS A 216 -12.35 -2.27 -3.93
CA HIS A 216 -11.24 -2.73 -4.77
C HIS A 216 -10.78 -1.65 -5.73
N VAL A 217 -9.49 -1.59 -5.94
CA VAL A 217 -8.86 -0.72 -6.93
C VAL A 217 -7.89 -1.50 -7.80
N ILE A 218 -7.68 -1.00 -9.00
CA ILE A 218 -6.71 -1.52 -9.96
C ILE A 218 -5.62 -0.47 -10.10
N THR A 219 -4.38 -0.83 -9.82
CA THR A 219 -3.21 0.07 -9.89
C THR A 219 -2.13 -0.52 -10.79
N ASP A 220 -1.29 0.34 -11.30
CA ASP A 220 -0.15 -0.09 -12.09
C ASP A 220 0.93 -0.72 -11.21
N THR A 221 1.68 -1.63 -11.80
CA THR A 221 2.76 -2.34 -11.12
C THR A 221 4.04 -2.22 -11.93
N PRO A 222 5.21 -2.17 -11.27
CA PRO A 222 6.50 -2.23 -11.94
C PRO A 222 6.56 -3.33 -13.00
N LYS A 223 6.98 -2.96 -14.21
CA LYS A 223 7.03 -3.88 -15.37
C LYS A 223 8.29 -4.73 -15.34
N THR A 224 9.36 -4.20 -14.76
CA THR A 224 10.67 -4.84 -14.71
C THR A 224 11.12 -5.08 -13.27
N PHE A 225 12.05 -6.02 -13.07
CA PHE A 225 12.68 -6.23 -11.76
C PHE A 225 13.52 -5.04 -11.28
N GLY A 226 14.04 -4.22 -12.20
CA GLY A 226 14.77 -2.99 -11.86
C GLY A 226 13.85 -1.92 -11.25
N GLU A 227 12.71 -1.65 -11.89
CA GLU A 227 11.67 -0.76 -11.35
C GLU A 227 11.13 -1.28 -10.00
N LEU A 228 10.87 -2.59 -9.94
CA LEU A 228 10.41 -3.23 -8.71
C LEU A 228 11.44 -3.10 -7.59
N TRP A 229 12.73 -3.30 -7.87
CA TRP A 229 13.81 -3.09 -6.91
C TRP A 229 13.78 -1.67 -6.35
N THR A 230 13.69 -0.67 -7.23
CA THR A 230 13.64 0.75 -6.83
C THR A 230 12.44 1.03 -5.94
N GLN A 231 11.25 0.56 -6.33
CA GLN A 231 10.02 0.71 -5.54
C GLN A 231 10.16 0.06 -4.16
N ARG A 232 10.66 -1.19 -4.09
CA ARG A 232 10.83 -1.92 -2.83
C ARG A 232 11.91 -1.31 -1.93
N GLN A 233 12.97 -0.76 -2.52
CA GLN A 233 13.98 0.00 -1.77
C GLN A 233 13.36 1.24 -1.12
N ARG A 234 12.54 2.00 -1.85
CA ARG A 234 11.83 3.16 -1.31
C ARG A 234 10.92 2.76 -0.16
N TRP A 235 10.09 1.72 -0.34
CA TRP A 235 9.17 1.26 0.70
C TRP A 235 9.90 0.71 1.93
N GLY A 236 10.88 -0.16 1.72
CA GLY A 236 11.65 -0.77 2.80
C GLY A 236 12.41 0.26 3.62
N ARG A 237 13.12 1.17 2.93
CA ARG A 237 13.88 2.24 3.59
C ARG A 237 12.95 3.20 4.33
N GLY A 238 11.91 3.70 3.66
CA GLY A 238 10.94 4.58 4.31
C GLY A 238 10.31 3.95 5.54
N GLY A 239 9.99 2.64 5.48
CA GLY A 239 9.47 1.90 6.63
C GLY A 239 10.43 1.87 7.82
N VAL A 240 11.71 1.60 7.58
CA VAL A 240 12.74 1.62 8.63
C VAL A 240 12.95 3.02 9.17
N ASP A 241 13.06 4.03 8.28
CA ASP A 241 13.28 5.43 8.67
C ASP A 241 12.13 5.97 9.54
N GLU A 242 10.87 5.65 9.17
CA GLU A 242 9.70 6.02 9.96
C GLU A 242 9.67 5.34 11.34
N CYS A 243 10.06 4.06 11.41
CA CYS A 243 10.18 3.35 12.69
C CYS A 243 11.30 3.94 13.56
N ARG A 244 12.45 4.28 12.97
CA ARG A 244 13.57 4.91 13.69
C ARG A 244 13.22 6.30 14.21
N LYS A 245 12.54 7.10 13.37
CA LYS A 245 12.12 8.47 13.72
C LYS A 245 11.19 8.50 14.94
N ARG A 246 10.27 7.52 15.04
CA ARG A 246 9.28 7.44 16.12
C ARG A 246 9.72 6.61 17.32
N GLY A 247 10.70 5.72 17.15
CA GLY A 247 11.16 4.80 18.19
C GLY A 247 10.10 3.74 18.54
N TRP A 248 10.26 3.13 19.73
CA TRP A 248 9.38 2.08 20.24
C TRP A 248 8.14 2.68 20.89
N VAL A 249 7.10 2.92 20.09
CA VAL A 249 5.80 3.42 20.54
C VAL A 249 4.70 2.46 20.14
N TRP A 250 3.47 2.67 20.63
CA TRP A 250 2.34 1.80 20.31
C TRP A 250 2.13 1.59 18.80
N GLY A 251 2.29 2.64 18.01
CA GLY A 251 2.13 2.61 16.56
C GLY A 251 3.18 1.76 15.84
N THR A 252 4.44 1.78 16.29
CA THR A 252 5.60 1.17 15.60
C THR A 252 6.06 -0.16 16.16
N ARG A 253 5.67 -0.51 17.40
CA ARG A 253 6.22 -1.69 18.12
C ARG A 253 6.10 -3.02 17.35
N ARG A 254 4.99 -3.21 16.63
CA ARG A 254 4.78 -4.43 15.81
C ARG A 254 5.67 -4.45 14.59
N ASP A 255 5.86 -3.30 13.98
CA ASP A 255 6.65 -3.18 12.76
C ASP A 255 8.14 -3.30 13.09
N ILE A 256 8.59 -2.68 14.18
CA ILE A 256 9.97 -2.88 14.70
C ILE A 256 10.19 -4.36 15.08
N ALA A 257 9.25 -5.00 15.76
CA ALA A 257 9.34 -6.43 16.08
C ALA A 257 9.41 -7.29 14.80
N ALA A 258 8.67 -6.93 13.75
CA ALA A 258 8.74 -7.61 12.46
C ALA A 258 10.13 -7.48 11.80
N TYR A 259 10.77 -6.31 11.86
CA TYR A 259 12.14 -6.13 11.38
C TYR A 259 13.16 -6.95 12.19
N VAL A 260 12.99 -7.03 13.50
CA VAL A 260 13.85 -7.88 14.35
C VAL A 260 13.67 -9.36 14.01
N LEU A 261 12.41 -9.82 13.85
CA LEU A 261 12.13 -11.20 13.44
C LEU A 261 12.65 -11.50 12.03
N PHE A 262 12.58 -10.54 11.11
CA PHE A 262 13.16 -10.65 9.79
C PHE A 262 14.69 -10.84 9.87
N ALA A 263 15.38 -10.01 10.64
CA ALA A 263 16.84 -10.13 10.83
C ALA A 263 17.22 -11.48 11.48
N PHE A 264 16.45 -11.93 12.48
CA PHE A 264 16.63 -13.24 13.10
C PHE A 264 16.39 -14.38 12.09
N GLY A 265 15.34 -14.29 11.26
CA GLY A 265 15.06 -15.27 10.20
C GLY A 265 16.19 -15.36 9.17
N MET A 266 16.78 -14.23 8.78
CA MET A 266 17.96 -14.22 7.90
C MET A 266 19.17 -14.88 8.56
N LEU A 267 19.44 -14.60 9.84
CA LEU A 267 20.51 -15.24 10.59
C LEU A 267 20.32 -16.75 10.66
N MET A 268 19.11 -17.22 10.98
CA MET A 268 18.79 -18.65 11.05
C MET A 268 18.95 -19.33 9.68
N ARG A 269 18.61 -18.64 8.59
CA ARG A 269 18.84 -19.15 7.23
C ARG A 269 20.34 -19.33 6.93
N LEU A 270 21.17 -18.36 7.31
CA LEU A 270 22.62 -18.45 7.15
C LEU A 270 23.21 -19.61 7.98
N VAL A 271 22.74 -19.77 9.23
CA VAL A 271 23.12 -20.91 10.10
C VAL A 271 22.70 -22.23 9.45
N PHE A 272 21.50 -22.32 8.92
CA PHE A 272 21.02 -23.52 8.22
C PHE A 272 21.85 -23.84 6.98
N ILE A 273 22.16 -22.84 6.15
CA ILE A 273 23.02 -23.03 4.97
C ILE A 273 24.40 -23.50 5.40
N ALA A 274 25.02 -22.90 6.42
CA ALA A 274 26.31 -23.30 6.95
C ALA A 274 26.28 -24.74 7.48
N TYR A 275 25.20 -25.14 8.17
CA TYR A 275 24.97 -26.49 8.63
C TYR A 275 24.89 -27.51 7.47
N VAL A 276 24.12 -27.20 6.42
CA VAL A 276 24.02 -28.06 5.23
C VAL A 276 25.37 -28.20 4.54
N VAL A 277 26.11 -27.12 4.36
CA VAL A 277 27.47 -27.14 3.77
C VAL A 277 28.40 -27.99 4.60
N LEU A 278 28.36 -27.88 5.94
CA LEU A 278 29.19 -28.67 6.84
C LEU A 278 28.88 -30.17 6.73
N ILE A 279 27.60 -30.57 6.73
CA ILE A 279 27.18 -31.97 6.56
C ILE A 279 27.70 -32.54 5.25
N LEU A 280 27.54 -31.80 4.14
CA LEU A 280 28.04 -32.24 2.83
C LEU A 280 29.56 -32.33 2.80
N ALA A 281 30.28 -31.38 3.42
CA ALA A 281 31.73 -31.38 3.50
C ALA A 281 32.28 -32.57 4.32
N LEU A 282 31.53 -33.00 5.34
CA LEU A 282 31.87 -34.17 6.16
C LEU A 282 31.45 -35.50 5.53
N GLY A 283 30.83 -35.49 4.34
CA GLY A 283 30.35 -36.71 3.67
C GLY A 283 29.20 -37.42 4.40
N LEU A 284 28.47 -36.70 5.26
CA LEU A 284 27.35 -37.24 6.00
C LEU A 284 26.10 -37.29 5.13
N SER A 285 25.33 -38.37 5.20
CA SER A 285 24.06 -38.50 4.47
C SER A 285 22.95 -37.73 5.16
N MET A 286 22.22 -36.91 4.41
CA MET A 286 20.98 -36.29 4.88
C MET A 286 19.81 -37.23 4.61
N THR A 287 19.09 -37.64 5.65
CA THR A 287 17.82 -38.37 5.51
C THR A 287 16.67 -37.41 5.57
N LEU A 288 15.90 -37.32 4.48
CA LEU A 288 14.64 -36.60 4.46
C LEU A 288 13.55 -37.43 5.12
N SER A 289 13.05 -36.98 6.24
CA SER A 289 11.87 -37.55 6.89
C SER A 289 10.59 -37.16 6.13
N LEU A 290 9.62 -38.09 5.97
CA LEU A 290 8.29 -37.80 5.45
C LEU A 290 7.59 -36.66 6.24
N LEU A 291 7.85 -36.57 7.54
CA LEU A 291 7.39 -35.45 8.39
C LEU A 291 7.95 -34.09 7.95
N GLY A 292 9.15 -34.04 7.39
CA GLY A 292 9.75 -32.82 6.84
C GLY A 292 9.07 -32.31 5.57
N LEU A 293 8.31 -33.18 4.88
CA LEU A 293 7.54 -32.77 3.69
C LEU A 293 6.21 -32.08 4.03
N VAL A 294 5.71 -32.23 5.28
CA VAL A 294 4.43 -31.64 5.68
C VAL A 294 4.43 -30.10 5.60
N PRO A 295 5.42 -29.38 6.15
CA PRO A 295 5.50 -27.93 6.00
C PRO A 295 5.56 -27.49 4.53
N LEU A 296 6.30 -28.22 3.70
CA LEU A 296 6.41 -27.92 2.26
C LEU A 296 5.07 -28.11 1.55
N ALA A 297 4.33 -29.17 1.88
CA ALA A 297 3.00 -29.42 1.34
C ALA A 297 2.01 -28.33 1.77
N ILE A 298 2.04 -27.87 3.03
CA ILE A 298 1.22 -26.78 3.53
C ILE A 298 1.54 -25.49 2.77
N MET A 299 2.82 -25.15 2.63
CA MET A 299 3.25 -23.96 1.88
C MET A 299 2.82 -24.03 0.41
N TRP A 300 2.96 -25.19 -0.23
CA TRP A 300 2.52 -25.40 -1.60
C TRP A 300 1.02 -25.19 -1.74
N PHE A 301 0.24 -25.81 -0.86
CA PHE A 301 -1.21 -25.69 -0.88
C PHE A 301 -1.68 -24.23 -0.66
N ASP A 302 -1.09 -23.54 0.29
CA ASP A 302 -1.38 -22.12 0.56
C ASP A 302 -1.13 -21.25 -0.69
N ARG A 303 0.02 -21.42 -1.35
CA ARG A 303 0.37 -20.68 -2.57
C ARG A 303 -0.60 -20.97 -3.71
N VAL A 304 -0.92 -22.24 -3.94
CA VAL A 304 -1.87 -22.65 -4.98
C VAL A 304 -3.26 -22.09 -4.68
N ALA A 305 -3.73 -22.17 -3.44
CA ALA A 305 -5.02 -21.66 -3.03
C ALA A 305 -5.12 -20.13 -3.19
N SER A 306 -4.07 -19.38 -2.82
CA SER A 306 -4.01 -17.94 -3.04
C SER A 306 -4.02 -17.57 -4.52
N ALA A 307 -3.23 -18.26 -5.34
CA ALA A 307 -3.21 -18.04 -6.78
C ALA A 307 -4.55 -18.37 -7.44
N TRP A 308 -5.28 -19.37 -6.92
CA TRP A 308 -6.59 -19.73 -7.42
C TRP A 308 -7.63 -18.61 -7.24
N ARG A 309 -7.47 -17.75 -6.25
CA ARG A 309 -8.36 -16.62 -5.94
C ARG A 309 -8.03 -15.35 -6.73
N VAL A 310 -6.91 -15.32 -7.47
CA VAL A 310 -6.53 -14.15 -8.28
C VAL A 310 -7.55 -13.88 -9.37
N PRO A 311 -8.16 -12.68 -9.46
CA PRO A 311 -9.07 -12.34 -10.52
C PRO A 311 -8.41 -12.35 -11.90
N GLY A 312 -9.03 -12.98 -12.88
CA GLY A 312 -8.48 -13.05 -14.24
C GLY A 312 -7.17 -13.85 -14.37
N ARG A 313 -6.91 -14.80 -13.42
CA ARG A 313 -5.76 -15.70 -13.53
C ARG A 313 -5.78 -16.48 -14.83
N ASP A 314 -4.61 -16.79 -15.33
CA ASP A 314 -4.40 -17.67 -16.46
C ASP A 314 -3.48 -18.87 -16.11
N TRP A 315 -3.22 -19.75 -17.09
CA TRP A 315 -2.36 -20.91 -16.88
C TRP A 315 -0.92 -20.57 -16.53
N ARG A 316 -0.44 -19.35 -16.93
CA ARG A 316 0.94 -18.89 -16.65
C ARG A 316 1.11 -18.57 -15.17
N ASP A 317 0.09 -18.03 -14.49
CA ASP A 317 0.13 -17.83 -13.05
C ASP A 317 0.28 -19.18 -12.33
N MET A 318 -0.46 -20.19 -12.77
CA MET A 318 -0.34 -21.55 -12.20
C MET A 318 1.01 -22.19 -12.50
N ALA A 319 1.57 -21.96 -13.69
CA ALA A 319 2.90 -22.44 -14.05
C ALA A 319 4.01 -21.82 -13.19
N ILE A 320 3.82 -20.60 -12.66
CA ILE A 320 4.72 -19.94 -11.72
C ILE A 320 4.62 -20.59 -10.32
N VAL A 321 3.39 -20.86 -9.87
CA VAL A 321 3.12 -21.27 -8.48
C VAL A 321 3.38 -22.75 -8.25
N LEU A 322 3.00 -23.62 -9.21
CA LEU A 322 3.08 -25.06 -9.02
C LEU A 322 4.49 -25.60 -8.70
N PRO A 323 5.58 -25.11 -9.34
CA PRO A 323 6.94 -25.58 -9.02
C PRO A 323 7.51 -25.01 -7.72
N MET A 324 6.89 -23.98 -7.12
CA MET A 324 7.36 -23.19 -5.98
C MET A 324 8.65 -22.39 -6.22
N LEU A 325 9.61 -22.93 -6.99
CA LEU A 325 10.95 -22.39 -7.17
C LEU A 325 10.96 -20.92 -7.61
N ILE A 326 10.10 -20.53 -8.56
CA ILE A 326 10.06 -19.15 -9.08
C ILE A 326 9.62 -18.18 -7.99
N GLU A 327 8.64 -18.56 -7.20
CA GLU A 327 8.18 -17.75 -6.07
C GLU A 327 9.21 -17.71 -4.92
N ASP A 328 9.96 -18.79 -4.71
CA ASP A 328 11.04 -18.80 -3.71
C ASP A 328 12.17 -17.85 -4.12
N PHE A 329 12.57 -17.85 -5.40
CA PHE A 329 13.52 -16.84 -5.91
C PHE A 329 12.99 -15.43 -5.80
N TYR A 330 11.69 -15.21 -6.05
CA TYR A 330 11.05 -13.92 -5.84
C TYR A 330 11.06 -13.52 -4.35
N GLY A 331 10.80 -14.45 -3.46
CA GLY A 331 10.93 -14.25 -2.02
C GLY A 331 12.34 -13.80 -1.62
N LEU A 332 13.38 -14.48 -2.12
CA LEU A 332 14.77 -14.08 -1.90
C LEU A 332 15.10 -12.69 -2.44
N PHE A 333 14.54 -12.34 -3.61
CA PHE A 333 14.67 -11.00 -4.18
C PHE A 333 14.05 -9.94 -3.26
N LEU A 334 12.86 -10.15 -2.72
CA LEU A 334 12.20 -9.23 -1.79
C LEU A 334 12.97 -9.11 -0.46
N GLU A 335 13.51 -10.21 0.03
CA GLU A 335 14.38 -10.22 1.22
C GLU A 335 15.67 -9.42 0.99
N ALA A 336 16.30 -9.57 -0.18
CA ALA A 336 17.46 -8.78 -0.55
C ALA A 336 17.12 -7.29 -0.63
N CYS A 337 15.96 -6.93 -1.22
CA CYS A 337 15.46 -5.56 -1.21
C CYS A 337 15.36 -5.01 0.22
N THR A 338 14.76 -5.77 1.12
CA THR A 338 14.56 -5.37 2.52
C THR A 338 15.90 -5.25 3.27
N ALA A 339 16.80 -6.20 3.11
CA ALA A 339 18.11 -6.18 3.75
C ALA A 339 18.92 -4.95 3.33
N VAL A 340 18.97 -4.67 2.03
CA VAL A 340 19.68 -3.48 1.49
C VAL A 340 19.01 -2.19 1.97
N ALA A 341 17.68 -2.12 2.02
CA ALA A 341 16.95 -0.97 2.54
C ALA A 341 17.27 -0.69 4.01
N VAL A 342 17.30 -1.72 4.85
CA VAL A 342 17.71 -1.63 6.26
C VAL A 342 19.15 -1.10 6.39
N VAL A 343 20.10 -1.69 5.64
CA VAL A 343 21.51 -1.24 5.67
C VAL A 343 21.65 0.21 5.22
N ARG A 344 20.97 0.62 4.16
CA ARG A 344 20.97 2.02 3.67
C ARG A 344 20.40 2.99 4.70
N SER A 345 19.29 2.62 5.36
CA SER A 345 18.71 3.42 6.43
C SER A 345 19.67 3.57 7.62
N LEU A 346 20.30 2.46 8.06
CA LEU A 346 21.24 2.47 9.18
C LEU A 346 22.51 3.31 8.89
N ARG A 347 22.98 3.31 7.65
CA ARG A 347 24.15 4.10 7.21
C ARG A 347 23.85 5.57 6.97
N GLY A 348 22.59 6.01 7.05
CA GLY A 348 22.20 7.40 6.77
C GLY A 348 22.51 7.84 5.34
N ALA A 349 22.52 6.90 4.36
CA ALA A 349 22.81 7.22 2.97
C ALA A 349 21.83 8.27 2.41
N ASP A 350 22.26 9.13 1.49
CA ASP A 350 21.42 10.17 0.91
C ASP A 350 20.16 9.60 0.23
N GLN A 351 19.06 10.37 0.33
CA GLN A 351 17.76 10.01 -0.24
C GLN A 351 17.68 10.49 -1.70
N ASN A 352 18.57 9.99 -2.57
CA ASN A 352 18.50 10.30 -3.99
C ASN A 352 17.48 9.38 -4.67
N TRP A 353 16.38 10.01 -5.16
CA TRP A 353 15.31 9.41 -5.98
C TRP A 353 15.19 10.16 -7.28
#